data_f1adba3ed9c21a866367cd3e43ef6038
#
_entry.id   f1adba3ed9c21a866367cd3e43ef6038
#
_cell.length_a   1.000
_cell.length_b   1.000
_cell.length_c   1.000
_cell.angle_alpha   90.00
_cell.angle_beta   90.00
_cell.angle_gamma   90.00
#
_symmetry.space_group_name_H-M   'P 1'
#
loop_
_entity.id
_entity.type
_entity.pdbx_description
1 polymer ?
#
loop_
_entity_poly.entity_id
_entity_poly.type
_entity_poly.pdbx_seq_one_letter_code
_entity_poly.pdbx_strand_id
1 'polypeptide(L)'
;TDTKGEPIIGANIKEVGTFNGIISDINGRFALSVNPNAVLEISYIGYVTTTVPVKDNKVLSIEIKEAEQSLEEVVVVGYGKQKKESVTASIASISRKELVQTQQSNISNMLVGRMPGLIAFQRSGAPGEDASSLLIRGVSTFTDNTAPLIMIDGIERTNFDGIDPNEVESLNILKDASATAIYGVKGANGVVLITTRKGERGRPRLSYSGNFALQQSTQLPSYLNSADYATLYNEALK
;
A
#
# COMPACT_ATOMS: atom_id res chain seq x y z
N THR A 1 -24.55 10.26 -22.76
CA THR A 1 -25.27 9.53 -21.71
C THR A 1 -24.39 8.40 -21.19
N ASP A 2 -24.69 7.89 -20.01
CA ASP A 2 -24.12 6.66 -19.48
C ASP A 2 -24.82 5.40 -20.04
N THR A 3 -24.41 4.22 -19.60
CA THR A 3 -25.01 2.92 -19.98
C THR A 3 -26.43 2.73 -19.47
N LYS A 4 -26.91 3.56 -18.54
CA LYS A 4 -28.28 3.57 -18.00
C LYS A 4 -29.17 4.60 -18.68
N GLY A 5 -28.59 5.40 -19.61
CA GLY A 5 -29.28 6.48 -20.31
C GLY A 5 -29.33 7.80 -19.54
N GLU A 6 -28.64 7.92 -18.41
CA GLU A 6 -28.58 9.15 -17.63
C GLU A 6 -27.65 10.18 -18.30
N PRO A 7 -28.00 11.49 -18.29
CA PRO A 7 -27.17 12.53 -18.85
C PRO A 7 -25.91 12.76 -18.02
N ILE A 8 -24.75 12.82 -18.65
CA ILE A 8 -23.49 13.10 -17.97
C ILE A 8 -23.19 14.59 -18.08
N ILE A 9 -23.18 15.27 -16.94
CA ILE A 9 -22.95 16.70 -16.81
C ILE A 9 -21.45 16.98 -16.68
N GLY A 10 -20.91 17.94 -17.46
CA GLY A 10 -19.52 18.35 -17.32
C GLY A 10 -18.53 17.39 -17.97
N ALA A 11 -18.97 16.46 -18.83
CA ALA A 11 -18.07 15.66 -19.63
C ALA A 11 -17.26 16.56 -20.59
N ASN A 12 -15.97 16.31 -20.71
CA ASN A 12 -15.08 17.05 -21.61
C ASN A 12 -15.11 16.42 -23.01
N ILE A 13 -15.46 17.20 -24.00
CA ILE A 13 -15.50 16.80 -25.41
C ILE A 13 -14.46 17.61 -26.16
N LYS A 14 -13.49 16.95 -26.77
CA LYS A 14 -12.36 17.57 -27.46
C LYS A 14 -12.17 16.98 -28.85
N GLU A 15 -11.87 17.82 -29.83
CA GLU A 15 -11.42 17.38 -31.15
C GLU A 15 -9.95 16.92 -31.07
N VAL A 16 -9.69 15.66 -31.44
CA VAL A 16 -8.36 15.06 -31.36
C VAL A 16 -7.38 15.81 -32.26
N GLY A 17 -6.21 16.16 -31.71
CA GLY A 17 -5.17 16.89 -32.41
C GLY A 17 -5.34 18.41 -32.42
N THR A 18 -6.39 18.95 -31.77
CA THR A 18 -6.63 20.38 -31.67
C THR A 18 -6.85 20.83 -30.25
N PHE A 19 -6.93 22.15 -30.00
CA PHE A 19 -7.35 22.72 -28.73
C PHE A 19 -8.86 23.01 -28.67
N ASN A 20 -9.59 22.61 -29.74
CA ASN A 20 -11.01 22.83 -29.83
C ASN A 20 -11.77 21.83 -28.94
N GLY A 21 -12.51 22.31 -27.96
CA GLY A 21 -13.22 21.46 -27.02
C GLY A 21 -14.30 22.22 -26.23
N ILE A 22 -15.26 21.49 -25.69
CA ILE A 22 -16.37 21.99 -24.90
C ILE A 22 -16.72 20.98 -23.79
N ILE A 23 -17.46 21.43 -22.81
CA ILE A 23 -18.04 20.58 -21.77
C ILE A 23 -19.56 20.40 -21.99
N SER A 24 -20.10 19.24 -21.64
CA SER A 24 -21.53 18.98 -21.70
C SER A 24 -22.33 19.79 -20.65
N ASP A 25 -23.53 20.19 -21.04
CA ASP A 25 -24.47 20.92 -20.18
C ASP A 25 -25.17 20.01 -19.14
N ILE A 26 -26.11 20.61 -18.39
CA ILE A 26 -26.91 19.91 -17.35
C ILE A 26 -27.81 18.79 -17.89
N ASN A 27 -28.07 18.76 -19.20
CA ASN A 27 -28.84 17.73 -19.89
C ASN A 27 -27.93 16.73 -20.63
N GLY A 28 -26.59 16.80 -20.41
CA GLY A 28 -25.61 15.98 -21.11
C GLY A 28 -25.45 16.32 -22.60
N ARG A 29 -25.88 17.53 -23.04
CA ARG A 29 -25.80 17.98 -24.44
C ARG A 29 -24.59 18.88 -24.65
N PHE A 30 -24.08 18.86 -25.87
CA PHE A 30 -23.01 19.74 -26.31
C PHE A 30 -23.20 20.17 -27.76
N ALA A 31 -22.60 21.28 -28.14
CA ALA A 31 -22.55 21.75 -29.53
C ALA A 31 -21.13 22.23 -29.81
N LEU A 32 -20.45 21.58 -30.75
CA LEU A 32 -19.07 21.87 -31.08
C LEU A 32 -18.94 21.92 -32.62
N SER A 33 -18.36 23.01 -33.15
CA SER A 33 -17.99 23.10 -34.55
C SER A 33 -16.67 22.41 -34.75
N VAL A 34 -16.65 21.40 -35.61
CA VAL A 34 -15.45 20.59 -35.87
C VAL A 34 -15.19 20.43 -37.36
N ASN A 35 -14.00 20.05 -37.72
CA ASN A 35 -13.64 19.77 -39.10
C ASN A 35 -14.39 18.55 -39.67
N PRO A 36 -14.64 18.49 -40.99
CA PRO A 36 -15.15 17.29 -41.61
C PRO A 36 -14.22 16.09 -41.33
N ASN A 37 -14.81 14.96 -40.92
CA ASN A 37 -14.11 13.76 -40.51
C ASN A 37 -13.26 13.88 -39.21
N ALA A 38 -13.51 14.88 -38.38
CA ALA A 38 -12.87 14.98 -37.08
C ALA A 38 -13.19 13.76 -36.18
N VAL A 39 -12.30 13.50 -35.26
CA VAL A 39 -12.51 12.50 -34.20
C VAL A 39 -12.70 13.26 -32.88
N LEU A 40 -13.79 13.00 -32.21
CA LEU A 40 -14.06 13.54 -30.88
C LEU A 40 -13.57 12.57 -29.83
N GLU A 41 -12.84 13.08 -28.87
CA GLU A 41 -12.47 12.39 -27.64
C GLU A 41 -13.38 12.90 -26.52
N ILE A 42 -14.10 11.99 -25.88
CA ILE A 42 -14.99 12.27 -24.77
C ILE A 42 -14.40 11.67 -23.50
N SER A 43 -14.18 12.50 -22.50
CA SER A 43 -13.63 12.07 -21.21
C SER A 43 -14.43 12.64 -20.06
N TYR A 44 -14.63 11.81 -19.03
CA TYR A 44 -15.26 12.21 -17.78
C TYR A 44 -14.67 11.41 -16.61
N ILE A 45 -14.62 12.02 -15.43
CA ILE A 45 -14.04 11.37 -14.25
C ILE A 45 -14.89 10.15 -13.88
N GLY A 46 -14.27 8.97 -13.80
CA GLY A 46 -14.95 7.71 -13.51
C GLY A 46 -15.52 6.99 -14.73
N TYR A 47 -15.25 7.47 -15.95
CA TYR A 47 -15.70 6.85 -17.21
C TYR A 47 -14.53 6.56 -18.15
N VAL A 48 -14.70 5.55 -19.00
CA VAL A 48 -13.71 5.20 -20.03
C VAL A 48 -13.72 6.27 -21.10
N THR A 49 -12.56 6.86 -21.38
CA THR A 49 -12.40 7.79 -22.48
C THR A 49 -12.78 7.13 -23.81
N THR A 50 -13.74 7.70 -24.49
CA THR A 50 -14.29 7.14 -25.73
C THR A 50 -13.98 8.08 -26.89
N THR A 51 -13.55 7.53 -28.02
CA THR A 51 -13.31 8.28 -29.26
C THR A 51 -14.37 7.96 -30.29
N VAL A 52 -14.97 9.00 -30.89
CA VAL A 52 -16.05 8.87 -31.86
C VAL A 52 -15.73 9.69 -33.11
N PRO A 53 -15.66 9.06 -34.29
CA PRO A 53 -15.48 9.81 -35.52
C PRO A 53 -16.76 10.56 -35.92
N VAL A 54 -16.64 11.84 -36.22
CA VAL A 54 -17.72 12.64 -36.73
C VAL A 54 -17.79 12.40 -38.27
N LYS A 55 -18.74 11.54 -38.65
CA LYS A 55 -19.14 11.42 -40.08
C LYS A 55 -20.19 12.49 -40.32
N ASP A 56 -20.73 12.61 -41.50
CA ASP A 56 -21.69 13.63 -41.94
C ASP A 56 -22.96 13.80 -41.04
N ASN A 57 -22.93 13.29 -39.84
CA ASN A 57 -24.02 13.34 -38.88
C ASN A 57 -23.99 14.65 -38.08
N LYS A 58 -25.05 15.42 -38.22
CA LYS A 58 -25.28 16.66 -37.46
C LYS A 58 -25.67 16.42 -36.00
N VAL A 59 -26.08 15.21 -35.66
CA VAL A 59 -26.48 14.82 -34.28
C VAL A 59 -25.81 13.48 -33.93
N LEU A 60 -25.04 13.49 -32.89
CA LEU A 60 -24.38 12.30 -32.34
C LEU A 60 -24.97 11.96 -30.98
N SER A 61 -25.38 10.70 -30.81
CA SER A 61 -25.68 10.15 -29.50
C SER A 61 -24.50 9.29 -29.06
N ILE A 62 -23.87 9.66 -27.95
CA ILE A 62 -22.66 9.03 -27.46
C ILE A 62 -22.96 8.44 -26.08
N GLU A 63 -22.68 7.16 -25.93
CA GLU A 63 -22.74 6.44 -24.68
C GLU A 63 -21.31 6.19 -24.19
N ILE A 64 -21.02 6.58 -22.96
CA ILE A 64 -19.72 6.29 -22.33
C ILE A 64 -19.95 5.33 -21.15
N LYS A 65 -19.03 4.37 -21.06
CA LYS A 65 -19.08 3.33 -20.03
C LYS A 65 -18.38 3.81 -18.78
N GLU A 66 -18.97 3.51 -17.62
CA GLU A 66 -18.26 3.68 -16.36
C GLU A 66 -16.94 2.95 -16.42
N ALA A 67 -15.88 3.65 -16.07
CA ALA A 67 -14.60 2.98 -15.85
C ALA A 67 -14.79 2.16 -14.57
N GLU A 68 -14.90 0.85 -14.70
CA GLU A 68 -14.63 -0.02 -13.57
C GLU A 68 -13.21 0.33 -13.14
N GLN A 69 -13.06 1.21 -12.16
CA GLN A 69 -11.82 1.37 -11.43
C GLN A 69 -11.65 0.11 -10.58
N SER A 70 -11.41 -1.00 -11.22
CA SER A 70 -10.55 -2.00 -10.67
C SER A 70 -9.21 -1.30 -10.51
N LEU A 71 -8.94 -0.77 -9.32
CA LEU A 71 -7.58 -0.48 -8.89
C LEU A 71 -6.85 -1.81 -9.06
N GLU A 72 -6.16 -1.97 -10.19
CA GLU A 72 -5.31 -3.13 -10.41
C GLU A 72 -4.27 -3.13 -9.30
N GLU A 73 -4.62 -3.77 -8.20
CA GLU A 73 -3.73 -3.90 -7.05
C GLU A 73 -2.56 -4.78 -7.50
N VAL A 74 -1.45 -4.13 -7.78
CA VAL A 74 -0.22 -4.79 -8.18
C VAL A 74 0.53 -5.17 -6.92
N VAL A 75 0.78 -6.45 -6.75
CA VAL A 75 1.55 -6.99 -5.65
C VAL A 75 2.98 -7.25 -6.10
N VAL A 76 3.94 -6.84 -5.29
CA VAL A 76 5.34 -7.17 -5.52
C VAL A 76 5.56 -8.62 -5.09
N VAL A 77 5.97 -9.46 -6.03
CA VAL A 77 6.29 -10.87 -5.81
C VAL A 77 7.76 -11.07 -6.13
N GLY A 78 8.54 -11.35 -5.11
CA GLY A 78 9.95 -11.61 -5.28
C GLY A 78 10.68 -10.50 -6.05
N TYR A 79 11.21 -10.82 -7.22
CA TYR A 79 11.91 -9.88 -8.09
C TYR A 79 11.02 -9.20 -9.16
N GLY A 80 9.69 -9.35 -9.08
CA GLY A 80 8.76 -8.82 -10.08
C GLY A 80 7.49 -8.21 -9.49
N LYS A 81 6.74 -7.53 -10.36
CA LYS A 81 5.39 -7.03 -10.06
C LYS A 81 4.39 -7.91 -10.82
N GLN A 82 3.38 -8.43 -10.13
CA GLN A 82 2.28 -9.19 -10.73
C GLN A 82 0.94 -8.61 -10.29
N LYS A 83 -0.08 -8.77 -11.13
CA LYS A 83 -1.44 -8.42 -10.73
C LYS A 83 -1.89 -9.34 -9.60
N LYS A 84 -2.51 -8.81 -8.58
CA LYS A 84 -2.97 -9.57 -7.40
C LYS A 84 -3.86 -10.76 -7.79
N GLU A 85 -4.69 -10.59 -8.79
CA GLU A 85 -5.59 -11.64 -9.32
C GLU A 85 -4.85 -12.84 -9.93
N SER A 86 -3.63 -12.63 -10.44
CA SER A 86 -2.82 -13.69 -11.05
C SER A 86 -1.90 -14.41 -10.06
N VAL A 87 -1.86 -13.96 -8.81
CA VAL A 87 -1.00 -14.55 -7.78
C VAL A 87 -1.76 -15.66 -7.05
N THR A 88 -1.34 -16.90 -7.26
CA THR A 88 -1.89 -18.08 -6.56
C THR A 88 -1.38 -18.22 -5.13
N ALA A 89 -0.32 -17.50 -4.76
CA ALA A 89 0.27 -17.53 -3.43
C ALA A 89 -0.47 -16.60 -2.45
N SER A 90 -0.52 -17.01 -1.17
CA SER A 90 -1.12 -16.18 -0.11
C SER A 90 -0.18 -15.02 0.27
N ILE A 91 -0.40 -13.87 -0.34
CA ILE A 91 0.33 -12.64 -0.05
C ILE A 91 -0.59 -11.68 0.69
N ALA A 92 -0.12 -11.14 1.81
CA ALA A 92 -0.76 -10.02 2.47
C ALA A 92 -0.05 -8.73 2.06
N SER A 93 -0.81 -7.75 1.62
CA SER A 93 -0.30 -6.45 1.16
C SER A 93 -0.93 -5.35 1.98
N ILE A 94 -0.16 -4.33 2.31
CA ILE A 94 -0.63 -3.09 2.92
C ILE A 94 -0.08 -1.91 2.13
N SER A 95 -0.97 -1.00 1.77
CA SER A 95 -0.61 0.20 1.04
C SER A 95 -0.12 1.30 1.99
N ARG A 96 0.60 2.30 1.45
CA ARG A 96 1.02 3.47 2.21
C ARG A 96 -0.14 4.17 2.92
N LYS A 97 -1.29 4.32 2.24
CA LYS A 97 -2.46 5.00 2.82
C LYS A 97 -2.93 4.33 4.10
N GLU A 98 -2.90 3.00 4.11
CA GLU A 98 -3.28 2.21 5.28
C GLU A 98 -2.18 2.25 6.35
N LEU A 99 -0.91 2.15 5.95
CA LEU A 99 0.22 2.17 6.88
C LEU A 99 0.26 3.46 7.70
N VAL A 100 0.16 4.61 7.06
CA VAL A 100 0.29 5.95 7.69
C VAL A 100 -0.94 6.35 8.52
N GLN A 101 -2.04 5.60 8.47
CA GLN A 101 -3.21 5.89 9.34
C GLN A 101 -2.89 5.80 10.84
N THR A 102 -1.90 5.00 11.22
CA THR A 102 -1.43 4.91 12.61
C THR A 102 -0.08 5.59 12.71
N GLN A 103 -0.02 6.63 13.51
CA GLN A 103 1.23 7.36 13.78
C GLN A 103 2.00 6.63 14.88
N GLN A 104 2.97 5.82 14.48
CA GLN A 104 3.89 5.10 15.36
C GLN A 104 5.32 5.39 14.89
N SER A 105 6.28 5.37 15.82
CA SER A 105 7.68 5.58 15.49
C SER A 105 8.26 4.44 14.65
N ASN A 106 7.83 3.21 14.93
CA ASN A 106 8.34 2.02 14.27
C ASN A 106 7.30 1.39 13.34
N ILE A 107 7.73 1.05 12.13
CA ILE A 107 6.87 0.35 11.15
C ILE A 107 6.39 -0.98 11.70
N SER A 108 7.22 -1.71 12.49
CA SER A 108 6.83 -2.97 13.12
C SER A 108 5.56 -2.84 13.95
N ASN A 109 5.43 -1.75 14.70
CA ASN A 109 4.25 -1.48 15.52
C ASN A 109 3.02 -1.11 14.69
N MET A 110 3.21 -0.48 13.53
CA MET A 110 2.12 -0.15 12.61
C MET A 110 1.48 -1.38 11.97
N LEU A 111 2.20 -2.50 11.91
CA LEU A 111 1.74 -3.76 11.31
C LEU A 111 0.89 -4.61 12.24
N VAL A 112 0.93 -4.32 13.55
CA VAL A 112 0.19 -5.08 14.56
C VAL A 112 -1.31 -5.10 14.25
N GLY A 113 -1.88 -6.30 14.11
CA GLY A 113 -3.31 -6.51 13.86
C GLY A 113 -3.83 -6.10 12.48
N ARG A 114 -2.96 -5.66 11.55
CA ARG A 114 -3.36 -5.19 10.22
C ARG A 114 -3.15 -6.20 9.10
N MET A 115 -2.25 -7.14 9.30
CA MET A 115 -1.91 -8.11 8.27
C MET A 115 -2.28 -9.53 8.70
N PRO A 116 -3.15 -10.23 7.98
CA PRO A 116 -3.55 -11.58 8.33
C PRO A 116 -2.37 -12.55 8.25
N GLY A 117 -2.15 -13.31 9.33
CA GLY A 117 -1.05 -14.28 9.44
C GLY A 117 0.29 -13.68 9.90
N LEU A 118 0.32 -12.38 10.22
CA LEU A 118 1.43 -11.74 10.91
C LEU A 118 1.11 -11.64 12.40
N ILE A 119 1.99 -12.17 13.23
CA ILE A 119 1.97 -12.00 14.68
C ILE A 119 3.09 -11.01 15.00
N ALA A 120 2.74 -9.94 15.67
CA ALA A 120 3.70 -8.95 16.14
C ALA A 120 3.54 -8.79 17.65
N PHE A 121 4.63 -8.83 18.37
CA PHE A 121 4.64 -8.63 19.81
C PHE A 121 5.79 -7.72 20.22
N GLN A 122 5.48 -6.77 21.05
CA GLN A 122 6.42 -5.82 21.59
C GLN A 122 6.92 -6.35 22.94
N ARG A 123 8.23 -6.53 23.07
CA ARG A 123 8.85 -7.03 24.30
C ARG A 123 9.13 -5.92 25.31
N SER A 124 9.44 -4.73 24.80
CA SER A 124 9.75 -3.56 25.60
C SER A 124 8.91 -2.37 25.13
N GLY A 125 8.48 -1.55 26.07
CA GLY A 125 7.88 -0.23 25.78
C GLY A 125 8.84 0.91 26.09
N ALA A 126 10.12 0.61 26.32
CA ALA A 126 11.11 1.64 26.58
C ALA A 126 11.32 2.53 25.35
N PRO A 127 11.43 3.85 25.53
CA PRO A 127 11.71 4.76 24.43
C PRO A 127 12.99 4.37 23.70
N GLY A 128 12.90 4.16 22.37
CA GLY A 128 14.01 3.72 21.53
C GLY A 128 14.22 2.20 21.43
N GLU A 129 13.55 1.39 22.27
CA GLU A 129 13.57 -0.08 22.23
C GLU A 129 12.14 -0.65 22.14
N ASP A 130 11.28 0.06 21.43
CA ASP A 130 9.86 -0.24 21.31
C ASP A 130 9.49 -1.00 20.03
N ALA A 131 10.49 -1.50 19.28
CA ALA A 131 10.25 -2.30 18.10
C ALA A 131 9.57 -3.63 18.40
N SER A 132 8.58 -4.01 17.56
CA SER A 132 7.90 -5.30 17.68
C SER A 132 8.69 -6.40 16.96
N SER A 133 8.79 -7.55 17.61
CA SER A 133 9.24 -8.79 16.96
C SER A 133 8.12 -9.35 16.11
N LEU A 134 8.45 -9.74 14.89
CA LEU A 134 7.51 -10.25 13.90
C LEU A 134 7.64 -11.74 13.73
N LEU A 135 6.51 -12.45 13.66
CA LEU A 135 6.42 -13.87 13.29
C LEU A 135 5.37 -14.02 12.19
N ILE A 136 5.68 -14.79 11.17
CA ILE A 136 4.74 -15.12 10.11
C ILE A 136 4.21 -16.54 10.35
N ARG A 137 2.89 -16.66 10.57
CA ARG A 137 2.20 -17.94 10.87
C ARG A 137 2.71 -18.66 12.13
N GLY A 138 3.41 -17.96 13.02
CA GLY A 138 3.95 -18.52 14.26
C GLY A 138 5.37 -19.06 14.13
N VAL A 139 5.80 -19.82 15.10
CA VAL A 139 7.13 -20.45 15.12
C VAL A 139 7.10 -21.71 14.26
N SER A 140 7.87 -21.72 13.17
CA SER A 140 7.95 -22.83 12.21
C SER A 140 9.30 -23.54 12.22
N THR A 141 10.22 -23.12 13.07
CA THR A 141 11.60 -23.65 13.12
C THR A 141 11.97 -24.05 14.55
N PHE A 142 12.84 -25.04 14.67
CA PHE A 142 13.45 -25.44 15.95
C PHE A 142 14.74 -24.66 16.25
N THR A 143 15.16 -23.76 15.36
CA THR A 143 16.31 -22.89 15.59
C THR A 143 15.90 -21.62 16.31
N ASP A 144 16.84 -20.96 16.97
CA ASP A 144 16.59 -19.72 17.71
C ASP A 144 16.18 -18.54 16.80
N ASN A 145 16.47 -18.62 15.51
CA ASN A 145 16.09 -17.57 14.57
C ASN A 145 14.71 -17.85 13.97
N THR A 146 13.70 -17.23 14.55
CA THR A 146 12.29 -17.29 14.10
C THR A 146 11.86 -16.06 13.30
N ALA A 147 12.74 -15.08 13.15
CA ALA A 147 12.43 -13.84 12.45
C ALA A 147 12.24 -14.06 10.94
N PRO A 148 11.30 -13.36 10.29
CA PRO A 148 11.15 -13.39 8.85
C PRO A 148 12.33 -12.68 8.18
N LEU A 149 12.61 -13.05 6.92
CA LEU A 149 13.56 -12.34 6.08
C LEU A 149 13.01 -10.97 5.71
N ILE A 150 13.78 -9.92 5.91
CA ILE A 150 13.39 -8.54 5.57
C ILE A 150 14.14 -8.11 4.32
N MET A 151 13.37 -7.71 3.30
CA MET A 151 13.89 -7.19 2.04
C MET A 151 13.39 -5.79 1.80
N ILE A 152 14.30 -4.83 1.61
CA ILE A 152 13.99 -3.44 1.30
C ILE A 152 14.53 -3.13 -0.09
N ASP A 153 13.64 -2.85 -1.03
CA ASP A 153 13.99 -2.63 -2.45
C ASP A 153 14.89 -3.71 -3.05
N GLY A 154 14.69 -4.96 -2.63
CA GLY A 154 15.46 -6.12 -3.07
C GLY A 154 16.78 -6.35 -2.31
N ILE A 155 17.08 -5.55 -1.31
CA ILE A 155 18.29 -5.69 -0.47
C ILE A 155 17.89 -6.30 0.89
N GLU A 156 18.59 -7.33 1.31
CA GLU A 156 18.41 -7.96 2.62
C GLU A 156 18.85 -7.02 3.75
N ARG A 157 18.00 -6.91 4.77
CA ARG A 157 18.25 -6.14 5.98
C ARG A 157 17.91 -6.97 7.21
N THR A 158 18.57 -6.66 8.32
CA THR A 158 18.30 -7.31 9.61
C THR A 158 17.06 -6.78 10.29
N ASN A 159 16.73 -5.51 10.09
CA ASN A 159 15.55 -4.83 10.58
C ASN A 159 15.13 -3.75 9.58
N PHE A 160 13.99 -3.13 9.84
CA PHE A 160 13.50 -1.96 9.09
C PHE A 160 13.32 -0.73 9.99
N ASP A 161 14.02 -0.73 11.13
CA ASP A 161 14.09 0.43 12.01
C ASP A 161 14.81 1.57 11.29
N GLY A 162 14.34 2.78 11.50
CA GLY A 162 14.89 3.97 10.85
C GLY A 162 14.38 4.26 9.45
N ILE A 163 13.46 3.46 8.89
CA ILE A 163 12.75 3.83 7.67
C ILE A 163 11.57 4.71 8.04
N ASP A 164 11.47 5.88 7.41
CA ASP A 164 10.27 6.72 7.55
C ASP A 164 9.06 6.00 6.91
N PRO A 165 7.97 5.76 7.64
CA PRO A 165 6.74 5.19 7.09
C PRO A 165 6.22 5.94 5.86
N ASN A 166 6.50 7.23 5.74
CA ASN A 166 6.13 8.04 4.59
C ASN A 166 6.93 7.73 3.32
N GLU A 167 8.11 7.13 3.44
CA GLU A 167 8.93 6.68 2.31
C GLU A 167 8.47 5.34 1.77
N VAL A 168 7.71 4.56 2.56
CA VAL A 168 7.19 3.26 2.13
C VAL A 168 6.05 3.46 1.13
N GLU A 169 6.15 2.82 -0.03
CA GLU A 169 5.08 2.76 -1.04
C GLU A 169 4.12 1.60 -0.73
N SER A 170 4.68 0.42 -0.49
CA SER A 170 3.91 -0.78 -0.13
C SER A 170 4.75 -1.74 0.70
N LEU A 171 4.07 -2.53 1.53
CA LEU A 171 4.66 -3.61 2.28
C LEU A 171 3.88 -4.89 1.98
N ASN A 172 4.60 -5.93 1.60
CA ASN A 172 4.05 -7.23 1.23
C ASN A 172 4.65 -8.32 2.09
N ILE A 173 3.83 -9.24 2.56
CA ILE A 173 4.26 -10.41 3.33
C ILE A 173 4.02 -11.67 2.51
N LEU A 174 5.11 -12.36 2.20
CA LEU A 174 5.09 -13.67 1.57
C LEU A 174 5.03 -14.73 2.66
N LYS A 175 3.91 -15.46 2.71
CA LYS A 175 3.63 -16.43 3.77
C LYS A 175 3.78 -17.88 3.32
N ASP A 176 3.63 -18.15 2.03
CA ASP A 176 3.64 -19.50 1.48
C ASP A 176 5.00 -19.86 0.90
N ALA A 177 5.34 -21.15 0.99
CA ALA A 177 6.58 -21.67 0.46
C ALA A 177 6.77 -21.40 -1.04
N SER A 178 5.68 -21.42 -1.82
CA SER A 178 5.71 -21.08 -3.25
C SER A 178 6.15 -19.65 -3.52
N ALA A 179 5.74 -18.71 -2.66
CA ALA A 179 6.12 -17.31 -2.78
C ALA A 179 7.55 -17.04 -2.26
N THR A 180 7.98 -17.81 -1.24
CA THR A 180 9.30 -17.62 -0.59
C THR A 180 10.41 -18.46 -1.20
N ALA A 181 10.08 -19.42 -2.10
CA ALA A 181 11.04 -20.35 -2.71
C ALA A 181 12.26 -19.68 -3.35
N ILE A 182 12.07 -18.51 -3.95
CA ILE A 182 13.14 -17.73 -4.58
C ILE A 182 14.20 -17.20 -3.60
N TYR A 183 13.85 -17.12 -2.31
CA TYR A 183 14.77 -16.69 -1.23
C TYR A 183 15.47 -17.85 -0.54
N GLY A 184 15.18 -19.10 -1.00
CA GLY A 184 15.78 -20.32 -0.46
C GLY A 184 15.51 -20.50 1.03
N VAL A 185 16.47 -21.06 1.75
CA VAL A 185 16.37 -21.38 3.18
C VAL A 185 16.09 -20.14 4.05
N LYS A 186 16.61 -18.97 3.66
CA LYS A 186 16.37 -17.72 4.40
C LYS A 186 14.90 -17.30 4.41
N GLY A 187 14.14 -17.69 3.37
CA GLY A 187 12.70 -17.43 3.28
C GLY A 187 11.79 -18.40 4.05
N ALA A 188 12.35 -19.38 4.76
CA ALA A 188 11.60 -20.43 5.43
C ALA A 188 10.60 -19.90 6.48
N ASN A 189 10.97 -18.84 7.20
CA ASN A 189 10.11 -18.17 8.19
C ASN A 189 9.20 -17.09 7.59
N GLY A 190 9.11 -17.06 6.24
CA GLY A 190 8.40 -16.01 5.52
C GLY A 190 9.29 -14.81 5.17
N VAL A 191 8.79 -13.96 4.29
CA VAL A 191 9.54 -12.79 3.80
C VAL A 191 8.67 -11.54 3.89
N VAL A 192 9.24 -10.48 4.42
CA VAL A 192 8.66 -9.13 4.45
C VAL A 192 9.34 -8.31 3.35
N LEU A 193 8.57 -7.92 2.34
CA LEU A 193 9.04 -7.08 1.24
C LEU A 193 8.57 -5.65 1.46
N ILE A 194 9.50 -4.74 1.59
CA ILE A 194 9.24 -3.30 1.68
C ILE A 194 9.69 -2.66 0.37
N THR A 195 8.77 -1.97 -0.28
CA THR A 195 9.08 -1.16 -1.47
C THR A 195 9.02 0.30 -1.09
N THR A 196 10.09 1.02 -1.33
CA THR A 196 10.13 2.47 -1.10
C THR A 196 9.67 3.25 -2.32
N ARG A 197 9.26 4.49 -2.09
CA ARG A 197 8.85 5.40 -3.15
C ARG A 197 10.02 5.77 -4.04
N LYS A 198 9.80 5.69 -5.33
CA LYS A 198 10.76 6.17 -6.33
C LYS A 198 10.43 7.59 -6.76
N GLY A 199 11.45 8.35 -7.11
CA GLY A 199 11.26 9.67 -7.70
C GLY A 199 10.52 9.57 -9.03
N GLU A 200 9.53 10.44 -9.22
CA GLU A 200 8.77 10.57 -10.46
C GLU A 200 9.28 11.77 -11.27
N ARG A 201 9.31 11.62 -12.59
CA ARG A 201 9.59 12.75 -13.49
C ARG A 201 8.37 13.65 -13.53
N GLY A 202 8.55 14.93 -13.20
CA GLY A 202 7.44 15.88 -13.21
C GLY A 202 7.79 17.19 -12.53
N ARG A 203 6.76 18.00 -12.26
CA ARG A 203 6.94 19.22 -11.48
C ARG A 203 7.30 18.87 -10.03
N PRO A 204 8.26 19.55 -9.41
CA PRO A 204 8.63 19.29 -8.02
C PRO A 204 7.40 19.52 -7.12
N ARG A 205 7.18 18.58 -6.21
CA ARG A 205 6.14 18.67 -5.18
C ARG A 205 6.83 18.80 -3.84
N LEU A 206 6.58 19.89 -3.15
CA LEU A 206 7.03 20.08 -1.78
C LEU A 206 5.89 19.75 -0.83
N SER A 207 6.13 18.81 0.09
CA SER A 207 5.21 18.47 1.17
C SER A 207 5.95 18.54 2.50
N TYR A 208 5.31 19.09 3.50
CA TYR A 208 5.80 19.11 4.87
C TYR A 208 4.80 18.37 5.76
N SER A 209 5.28 17.44 6.55
CA SER A 209 4.51 16.78 7.60
C SER A 209 5.36 16.72 8.86
N GLY A 210 4.76 17.00 10.00
CA GLY A 210 5.45 16.95 11.29
C GLY A 210 4.56 16.29 12.33
N ASN A 211 5.14 15.38 13.12
CA ASN A 211 4.49 14.74 14.25
C ASN A 211 5.25 15.05 15.51
N PHE A 212 4.53 15.36 16.56
CA PHE A 212 5.08 15.49 17.89
C PHE A 212 4.43 14.44 18.79
N ALA A 213 5.23 13.59 19.40
CA ALA A 213 4.76 12.56 20.31
C ALA A 213 5.57 12.56 21.59
N LEU A 214 4.89 12.37 22.71
CA LEU A 214 5.50 12.13 24.02
C LEU A 214 5.35 10.65 24.34
N GLN A 215 6.48 9.99 24.54
CA GLN A 215 6.53 8.61 24.99
C GLN A 215 6.89 8.55 26.45
N GLN A 216 6.11 7.82 27.22
CA GLN A 216 6.32 7.64 28.65
C GLN A 216 6.09 6.17 29.02
N SER A 217 6.97 5.63 29.87
CA SER A 217 6.77 4.30 30.42
C SER A 217 5.52 4.31 31.31
N THR A 218 4.56 3.44 31.02
CA THR A 218 3.32 3.31 31.79
C THR A 218 3.54 2.56 33.11
N GLN A 219 4.53 1.68 33.14
CA GLN A 219 4.87 0.90 34.30
C GLN A 219 6.39 0.64 34.33
N LEU A 220 7.01 0.97 35.43
CA LEU A 220 8.39 0.60 35.72
C LEU A 220 8.41 -0.65 36.56
N PRO A 221 9.22 -1.67 36.27
CA PRO A 221 9.35 -2.83 37.11
C PRO A 221 9.92 -2.44 38.46
N SER A 222 9.29 -2.87 39.52
CA SER A 222 9.85 -2.75 40.85
C SER A 222 10.74 -3.96 41.16
N TYR A 223 11.99 -3.67 41.38
CA TYR A 223 12.95 -4.73 41.74
C TYR A 223 12.97 -4.95 43.22
N LEU A 224 13.22 -6.20 43.64
CA LEU A 224 13.45 -6.56 45.00
C LEU A 224 14.71 -5.90 45.53
N ASN A 225 14.72 -5.58 46.80
CA ASN A 225 15.97 -5.18 47.45
C ASN A 225 16.89 -6.40 47.59
N SER A 226 18.16 -6.18 47.93
CA SER A 226 19.16 -7.26 48.00
C SER A 226 18.86 -8.31 49.02
N ALA A 227 18.23 -7.96 50.16
CA ALA A 227 17.86 -8.89 51.22
C ALA A 227 16.72 -9.80 50.80
N ASP A 228 15.66 -9.24 50.20
CA ASP A 228 14.51 -10.00 49.73
C ASP A 228 14.89 -10.91 48.55
N TYR A 229 15.76 -10.42 47.66
CA TYR A 229 16.31 -11.24 46.56
C TYR A 229 17.08 -12.46 47.11
N ALA A 230 17.98 -12.27 48.08
CA ALA A 230 18.76 -13.33 48.65
C ALA A 230 17.86 -14.35 49.38
N THR A 231 16.81 -13.89 50.07
CA THR A 231 15.84 -14.77 50.77
C THR A 231 15.09 -15.64 49.76
N LEU A 232 14.51 -15.04 48.71
CA LEU A 232 13.77 -15.77 47.67
C LEU A 232 14.68 -16.72 46.88
N TYR A 233 15.92 -16.31 46.60
CA TYR A 233 16.89 -17.17 45.94
C TYR A 233 17.22 -18.42 46.76
N ASN A 234 17.43 -18.25 48.05
CA ASN A 234 17.68 -19.38 48.96
C ASN A 234 16.45 -20.29 49.12
N GLU A 235 15.24 -19.76 49.06
CA GLU A 235 14.03 -20.57 49.05
C GLU A 235 13.86 -21.39 47.78
N ALA A 236 14.22 -20.80 46.61
CA ALA A 236 14.15 -21.48 45.31
C ALA A 236 15.17 -22.60 45.14
N LEU A 237 16.25 -22.61 45.94
CA LEU A 237 17.28 -23.64 45.92
C LEU A 237 17.00 -24.83 46.88
N LYS A 238 15.99 -24.75 47.69
CA LYS A 238 15.50 -25.83 48.59
C LYS A 238 14.52 -26.72 47.84
#